data_15b20b8fb49b2cd5307cb7a072498c33
#
_entry.id   15b20b8fb49b2cd5307cb7a072498c33
#
_cell.length_a   1.000
_cell.length_b   1.000
_cell.length_c   1.000
_cell.angle_alpha   90.00
_cell.angle_beta   90.00
_cell.angle_gamma   90.00
#
_symmetry.space_group_name_H-M   'P 1'
#
loop_
_entity.id
_entity.type
_entity.pdbx_description
1 polymer ?
#
loop_
_entity_poly.entity_id
_entity_poly.type
_entity_poly.pdbx_seq_one_letter_code
_entity_poly.pdbx_strand_id
1 'polypeptide(L)'
;MSVPPVVLPPSDRKLTWGLAVAQLINWGPLFAVFPVFVGPMEQELGWSRAAINGAMTAALLAGGLAAIPAGAWVDRHGGRGLVSWAAWIGGALVALWAACDSLALFYLVWVGIGVCHAGALSDPAYAVIVASAKEPRRVVTFMTFVTGFCTSIFVPFASVLIDGVGWRGALLVLALVQLVPGAMTWWALRGTRGGMQGQPRGDGAPLRAAMQLRAFWALALCFCAQSFMSTGLAFHLLPLLRERGFSEGAVLFAIALHGPCQVGARAVLHVFGRGADMRMIGRIATLAMPAALVALALAGDRLWLVLAYTVLWGVANGLITIVRASGVAEILGPRGFGQISGALTTAAMLPRTAAPLVLALLWQAGGDYGPVAWILAGVGVLAALGFFVAAQPARER
;
A
#
# COMPACT_ATOMS: atom_id res chain seq x y z
N MET A 1 -30.76 -12.01 12.20
CA MET A 1 -30.80 -11.06 11.08
C MET A 1 -29.84 -11.57 10.02
N SER A 2 -30.36 -12.17 8.92
CA SER A 2 -29.55 -12.64 7.80
C SER A 2 -28.97 -11.42 7.08
N VAL A 3 -27.63 -11.32 7.06
CA VAL A 3 -26.92 -10.29 6.28
C VAL A 3 -27.26 -10.57 4.81
N PRO A 4 -27.91 -9.62 4.10
CA PRO A 4 -28.21 -9.85 2.69
C PRO A 4 -26.90 -9.98 1.91
N PRO A 5 -26.82 -10.91 0.95
CA PRO A 5 -25.61 -11.09 0.16
C PRO A 5 -25.23 -9.78 -0.54
N VAL A 6 -23.91 -9.49 -0.56
CA VAL A 6 -23.35 -8.32 -1.24
C VAL A 6 -23.57 -8.47 -2.74
N VAL A 7 -24.71 -7.96 -3.24
CA VAL A 7 -25.01 -7.96 -4.68
C VAL A 7 -24.38 -6.71 -5.28
N LEU A 8 -23.23 -6.87 -5.96
CA LEU A 8 -22.64 -5.83 -6.81
C LEU A 8 -23.54 -5.61 -8.03
N PRO A 9 -23.68 -4.36 -8.52
CA PRO A 9 -24.34 -4.11 -9.79
C PRO A 9 -23.71 -4.98 -10.89
N PRO A 10 -24.51 -5.60 -11.78
CA PRO A 10 -23.98 -6.48 -12.83
C PRO A 10 -22.87 -5.82 -13.67
N SER A 11 -22.96 -4.51 -13.88
CA SER A 11 -21.94 -3.69 -14.59
C SER A 11 -20.60 -3.66 -13.88
N ASP A 12 -20.56 -3.65 -12.55
CA ASP A 12 -19.31 -3.53 -11.77
C ASP A 12 -18.73 -4.88 -11.37
N ARG A 13 -19.48 -5.95 -11.54
CA ARG A 13 -19.10 -7.30 -11.10
C ARG A 13 -17.83 -7.80 -11.80
N LYS A 14 -17.78 -7.64 -13.13
CA LYS A 14 -16.62 -8.01 -13.95
C LYS A 14 -15.40 -7.18 -13.58
N LEU A 15 -15.56 -5.87 -13.43
CA LEU A 15 -14.53 -4.95 -13.03
C LEU A 15 -13.99 -5.28 -11.63
N THR A 16 -14.89 -5.49 -10.68
CA THR A 16 -14.56 -5.75 -9.27
C THR A 16 -13.76 -7.03 -9.10
N TRP A 17 -14.27 -8.17 -9.61
CA TRP A 17 -13.56 -9.45 -9.48
C TRP A 17 -12.27 -9.48 -10.29
N GLY A 18 -12.29 -8.96 -11.53
CA GLY A 18 -11.12 -8.93 -12.37
C GLY A 18 -9.98 -8.13 -11.76
N LEU A 19 -10.26 -6.92 -11.23
CA LEU A 19 -9.24 -6.11 -10.57
C LEU A 19 -8.85 -6.67 -9.20
N ALA A 20 -9.80 -7.20 -8.40
CA ALA A 20 -9.47 -7.74 -7.08
C ALA A 20 -8.51 -8.93 -7.16
N VAL A 21 -8.76 -9.88 -8.06
CA VAL A 21 -7.87 -11.03 -8.25
C VAL A 21 -6.57 -10.62 -8.93
N ALA A 22 -6.62 -9.72 -9.92
CA ALA A 22 -5.40 -9.19 -10.54
C ALA A 22 -4.51 -8.49 -9.51
N GLN A 23 -5.07 -7.68 -8.62
CA GLN A 23 -4.30 -7.00 -7.57
C GLN A 23 -3.77 -7.96 -6.50
N LEU A 24 -4.55 -8.97 -6.10
CA LEU A 24 -4.09 -10.01 -5.19
C LEU A 24 -2.81 -10.68 -5.72
N ILE A 25 -2.80 -11.02 -7.02
CA ILE A 25 -1.65 -11.67 -7.66
C ILE A 25 -0.50 -10.67 -7.87
N ASN A 26 -0.78 -9.45 -8.38
CA ASN A 26 0.27 -8.45 -8.61
C ASN A 26 1.09 -8.14 -7.35
N TRP A 27 0.44 -8.03 -6.19
CA TRP A 27 1.13 -7.78 -4.92
C TRP A 27 2.00 -8.95 -4.47
N GLY A 28 1.70 -10.19 -4.90
CA GLY A 28 2.46 -11.39 -4.56
C GLY A 28 3.89 -11.36 -5.13
N PRO A 29 4.05 -11.73 -6.40
CA PRO A 29 5.37 -11.84 -7.03
C PRO A 29 6.14 -10.53 -7.12
N LEU A 30 5.45 -9.39 -7.26
CA LEU A 30 6.13 -8.11 -7.41
C LEU A 30 6.56 -7.48 -6.06
N PHE A 31 5.96 -7.88 -4.92
CA PHE A 31 6.24 -7.22 -3.66
C PHE A 31 6.35 -8.18 -2.47
N ALA A 32 5.28 -8.94 -2.17
CA ALA A 32 5.12 -9.65 -0.90
C ALA A 32 6.14 -10.77 -0.67
N VAL A 33 6.57 -11.43 -1.74
CA VAL A 33 7.50 -12.59 -1.66
C VAL A 33 8.95 -12.19 -1.46
N PHE A 34 9.34 -10.94 -1.73
CA PHE A 34 10.74 -10.51 -1.67
C PHE A 34 11.50 -10.95 -0.42
N PRO A 35 10.97 -10.79 0.81
CA PRO A 35 11.68 -11.16 2.02
C PRO A 35 12.05 -12.65 2.11
N VAL A 36 11.26 -13.52 1.46
CA VAL A 36 11.45 -14.98 1.49
C VAL A 36 12.70 -15.38 0.68
N PHE A 37 13.03 -14.61 -0.36
CA PHE A 37 14.17 -14.87 -1.23
C PHE A 37 15.50 -14.34 -0.68
N VAL A 38 15.49 -13.46 0.32
CA VAL A 38 16.71 -12.83 0.87
C VAL A 38 17.69 -13.88 1.41
N GLY A 39 17.18 -14.83 2.19
CA GLY A 39 18.04 -15.90 2.78
C GLY A 39 18.69 -16.82 1.73
N PRO A 40 17.93 -17.41 0.82
CA PRO A 40 18.48 -18.23 -0.27
C PRO A 40 19.51 -17.47 -1.13
N MET A 41 19.25 -16.21 -1.47
CA MET A 41 20.19 -15.38 -2.24
C MET A 41 21.45 -15.05 -1.46
N GLU A 42 21.35 -14.75 -0.16
CA GLU A 42 22.51 -14.54 0.72
C GLU A 42 23.42 -15.78 0.74
N GLN A 43 22.82 -16.97 0.83
CA GLN A 43 23.56 -18.24 0.91
C GLN A 43 24.23 -18.59 -0.43
N GLU A 44 23.55 -18.40 -1.57
CA GLU A 44 24.09 -18.82 -2.88
C GLU A 44 25.02 -17.78 -3.51
N LEU A 45 24.64 -16.46 -3.42
CA LEU A 45 25.35 -15.40 -4.10
C LEU A 45 26.36 -14.67 -3.21
N GLY A 46 26.35 -14.94 -1.90
CA GLY A 46 27.27 -14.30 -0.94
C GLY A 46 27.00 -12.81 -0.71
N TRP A 47 25.86 -12.29 -1.17
CA TRP A 47 25.51 -10.88 -0.99
C TRP A 47 25.02 -10.62 0.42
N SER A 48 25.39 -9.48 1.00
CA SER A 48 24.88 -9.10 2.32
C SER A 48 23.37 -8.80 2.27
N ARG A 49 22.66 -9.07 3.35
CA ARG A 49 21.23 -8.72 3.51
C ARG A 49 20.97 -7.25 3.26
N ALA A 50 21.88 -6.38 3.66
CA ALA A 50 21.77 -4.94 3.42
C ALA A 50 21.82 -4.62 1.92
N ALA A 51 22.72 -5.25 1.16
CA ALA A 51 22.80 -5.08 -0.28
C ALA A 51 21.54 -5.61 -0.99
N ILE A 52 21.02 -6.77 -0.59
CA ILE A 52 19.79 -7.32 -1.17
C ILE A 52 18.61 -6.40 -0.87
N ASN A 53 18.40 -5.98 0.39
CA ASN A 53 17.29 -5.08 0.76
C ASN A 53 17.43 -3.69 0.16
N GLY A 54 18.65 -3.24 -0.15
CA GLY A 54 18.89 -2.00 -0.87
C GLY A 54 18.23 -1.95 -2.25
N ALA A 55 18.13 -3.09 -2.94
CA ALA A 55 17.42 -3.17 -4.22
C ALA A 55 15.90 -2.92 -4.07
N MET A 56 15.28 -3.43 -3.00
CA MET A 56 13.87 -3.11 -2.69
C MET A 56 13.70 -1.60 -2.40
N THR A 57 14.64 -0.99 -1.68
CA THR A 57 14.65 0.45 -1.46
C THR A 57 14.72 1.22 -2.79
N ALA A 58 15.62 0.83 -3.69
CA ALA A 58 15.72 1.41 -5.02
C ALA A 58 14.43 1.25 -5.84
N ALA A 59 13.79 0.07 -5.76
CA ALA A 59 12.49 -0.19 -6.38
C ALA A 59 11.40 0.75 -5.85
N LEU A 60 11.31 0.92 -4.53
CA LEU A 60 10.32 1.83 -3.93
C LEU A 60 10.54 3.28 -4.37
N LEU A 61 11.80 3.73 -4.46
CA LEU A 61 12.15 5.05 -4.97
C LEU A 61 11.73 5.20 -6.44
N ALA A 62 12.10 4.24 -7.30
CA ALA A 62 11.73 4.25 -8.72
C ALA A 62 10.20 4.26 -8.91
N GLY A 63 9.47 3.43 -8.15
CA GLY A 63 8.01 3.38 -8.18
C GLY A 63 7.36 4.68 -7.73
N GLY A 64 7.90 5.31 -6.68
CA GLY A 64 7.43 6.61 -6.22
C GLY A 64 7.62 7.71 -7.27
N LEU A 65 8.77 7.76 -7.95
CA LEU A 65 9.03 8.71 -9.02
C LEU A 65 8.15 8.45 -10.26
N ALA A 66 7.88 7.19 -10.57
CA ALA A 66 7.02 6.79 -11.69
C ALA A 66 5.51 6.98 -11.39
N ALA A 67 5.10 7.23 -10.15
CA ALA A 67 3.69 7.29 -9.78
C ALA A 67 2.92 8.44 -10.46
N ILE A 68 3.54 9.63 -10.59
CA ILE A 68 2.90 10.78 -11.27
C ILE A 68 2.69 10.49 -12.77
N PRO A 69 3.71 10.09 -13.56
CA PRO A 69 3.50 9.79 -14.97
C PRO A 69 2.57 8.59 -15.19
N ALA A 70 2.60 7.57 -14.33
CA ALA A 70 1.66 6.44 -14.40
C ALA A 70 0.21 6.90 -14.17
N GLY A 71 -0.03 7.73 -13.16
CA GLY A 71 -1.33 8.33 -12.90
C GLY A 71 -1.83 9.20 -14.05
N ALA A 72 -0.94 10.03 -14.61
CA ALA A 72 -1.24 10.86 -15.79
C ALA A 72 -1.62 10.01 -17.01
N TRP A 73 -0.94 8.88 -17.19
CA TRP A 73 -1.26 7.93 -18.26
C TRP A 73 -2.66 7.36 -18.11
N VAL A 74 -3.01 6.90 -16.89
CA VAL A 74 -4.36 6.36 -16.61
C VAL A 74 -5.44 7.41 -16.86
N ASP A 75 -5.22 8.65 -16.41
CA ASP A 75 -6.18 9.75 -16.60
C ASP A 75 -6.40 10.07 -18.08
N ARG A 76 -5.37 9.96 -18.93
CA ARG A 76 -5.44 10.30 -20.37
C ARG A 76 -5.90 9.13 -21.24
N HIS A 77 -5.39 7.94 -20.99
CA HIS A 77 -5.52 6.79 -21.89
C HIS A 77 -6.34 5.64 -21.30
N GLY A 78 -6.69 5.74 -19.98
CA GLY A 78 -7.27 4.64 -19.23
C GLY A 78 -6.24 3.64 -18.74
N GLY A 79 -6.65 2.81 -17.78
CA GLY A 79 -5.72 1.90 -17.10
C GLY A 79 -5.49 0.57 -17.78
N ARG A 80 -6.30 0.20 -18.81
CA ARG A 80 -6.23 -1.13 -19.42
C ARG A 80 -4.84 -1.48 -19.93
N GLY A 81 -4.25 -0.61 -20.75
CA GLY A 81 -2.92 -0.83 -21.31
C GLY A 81 -1.85 -0.79 -20.23
N LEU A 82 -1.80 0.30 -19.45
CA LEU A 82 -0.75 0.49 -18.44
C LEU A 82 -0.70 -0.67 -17.44
N VAL A 83 -1.83 -1.01 -16.79
CA VAL A 83 -1.85 -2.03 -15.74
C VAL A 83 -1.51 -3.42 -16.30
N SER A 84 -2.01 -3.75 -17.50
CA SER A 84 -1.73 -5.06 -18.09
C SER A 84 -0.27 -5.18 -18.54
N TRP A 85 0.27 -4.18 -19.25
CA TRP A 85 1.67 -4.22 -19.69
C TRP A 85 2.64 -4.15 -18.52
N ALA A 86 2.37 -3.33 -17.50
CA ALA A 86 3.20 -3.29 -16.30
C ALA A 86 3.20 -4.62 -15.54
N ALA A 87 2.08 -5.35 -15.52
CA ALA A 87 2.03 -6.69 -14.93
C ALA A 87 2.87 -7.71 -15.74
N TRP A 88 2.79 -7.69 -17.06
CA TRP A 88 3.55 -8.61 -17.93
C TRP A 88 5.05 -8.28 -17.92
N ILE A 89 5.42 -7.01 -18.00
CA ILE A 89 6.82 -6.57 -17.90
C ILE A 89 7.36 -6.93 -16.50
N GLY A 90 6.56 -6.71 -15.44
CA GLY A 90 6.91 -7.13 -14.09
C GLY A 90 7.18 -8.64 -13.99
N GLY A 91 6.36 -9.46 -14.65
CA GLY A 91 6.59 -10.91 -14.75
C GLY A 91 7.88 -11.26 -15.47
N ALA A 92 8.18 -10.60 -16.59
CA ALA A 92 9.45 -10.77 -17.30
C ALA A 92 10.65 -10.36 -16.44
N LEU A 93 10.54 -9.29 -15.66
CA LEU A 93 11.57 -8.86 -14.72
C LEU A 93 11.74 -9.84 -13.54
N VAL A 94 10.66 -10.45 -13.04
CA VAL A 94 10.74 -11.53 -12.04
C VAL A 94 11.45 -12.76 -12.61
N ALA A 95 11.20 -13.11 -13.88
CA ALA A 95 11.97 -14.17 -14.56
C ALA A 95 13.44 -13.79 -14.71
N LEU A 96 13.74 -12.55 -15.06
CA LEU A 96 15.11 -12.05 -15.17
C LEU A 96 15.81 -12.02 -13.80
N TRP A 97 15.08 -11.74 -12.71
CA TRP A 97 15.60 -11.85 -11.34
C TRP A 97 16.15 -13.26 -11.05
N ALA A 98 15.49 -14.32 -11.54
CA ALA A 98 15.99 -15.70 -11.40
C ALA A 98 17.35 -15.94 -12.07
N ALA A 99 17.74 -15.12 -13.05
CA ALA A 99 18.99 -15.20 -13.79
C ALA A 99 20.06 -14.20 -13.29
N CYS A 100 19.81 -13.49 -12.19
CA CYS A 100 20.75 -12.49 -11.66
C CYS A 100 21.89 -13.17 -10.89
N ASP A 101 23.12 -13.01 -11.40
CA ASP A 101 24.37 -13.41 -10.73
C ASP A 101 25.23 -12.19 -10.34
N SER A 102 24.84 -10.98 -10.76
CA SER A 102 25.51 -9.74 -10.38
C SER A 102 24.59 -8.81 -9.62
N LEU A 103 25.12 -8.16 -8.59
CA LEU A 103 24.37 -7.20 -7.76
C LEU A 103 23.87 -6.01 -8.60
N ALA A 104 24.66 -5.55 -9.57
CA ALA A 104 24.27 -4.44 -10.44
C ALA A 104 23.04 -4.78 -11.30
N LEU A 105 23.02 -5.98 -11.92
CA LEU A 105 21.85 -6.45 -12.69
C LEU A 105 20.63 -6.61 -11.77
N PHE A 106 20.83 -7.14 -10.56
CA PHE A 106 19.77 -7.29 -9.57
C PHE A 106 19.13 -5.95 -9.19
N TYR A 107 19.94 -4.90 -8.96
CA TYR A 107 19.42 -3.55 -8.71
C TYR A 107 18.66 -2.99 -9.93
N LEU A 108 19.19 -3.18 -11.14
CA LEU A 108 18.53 -2.73 -12.37
C LEU A 108 17.16 -3.41 -12.55
N VAL A 109 17.09 -4.71 -12.32
CA VAL A 109 15.82 -5.48 -12.36
C VAL A 109 14.83 -4.95 -11.33
N TRP A 110 15.28 -4.71 -10.09
CA TRP A 110 14.41 -4.21 -9.03
C TRP A 110 13.97 -2.76 -9.24
N VAL A 111 14.80 -1.90 -9.83
CA VAL A 111 14.38 -0.57 -10.29
C VAL A 111 13.27 -0.70 -11.34
N GLY A 112 13.42 -1.62 -12.29
CA GLY A 112 12.38 -1.92 -13.28
C GLY A 112 11.09 -2.44 -12.65
N ILE A 113 11.18 -3.38 -11.68
CA ILE A 113 10.03 -3.86 -10.89
C ILE A 113 9.38 -2.68 -10.15
N GLY A 114 10.17 -1.77 -9.61
CA GLY A 114 9.66 -0.55 -8.96
C GLY A 114 8.84 0.33 -9.89
N VAL A 115 9.29 0.53 -11.13
CA VAL A 115 8.49 1.24 -12.15
C VAL A 115 7.20 0.47 -12.45
N CYS A 116 7.26 -0.86 -12.53
CA CYS A 116 6.06 -1.69 -12.69
C CYS A 116 5.10 -1.58 -11.50
N HIS A 117 5.60 -1.35 -10.27
CA HIS A 117 4.73 -1.06 -9.11
C HIS A 117 3.81 0.13 -9.37
N ALA A 118 4.35 1.22 -9.92
CA ALA A 118 3.56 2.42 -10.24
C ALA A 118 2.50 2.16 -11.33
N GLY A 119 2.74 1.20 -12.23
CA GLY A 119 1.81 0.86 -13.31
C GLY A 119 0.83 -0.27 -13.00
N ALA A 120 1.21 -1.24 -12.16
CA ALA A 120 0.45 -2.48 -11.96
C ALA A 120 -0.23 -2.58 -10.60
N LEU A 121 0.28 -1.92 -9.54
CA LEU A 121 -0.26 -2.05 -8.19
C LEU A 121 -1.51 -1.18 -7.97
N SER A 122 -1.84 -0.91 -6.72
CA SER A 122 -3.16 -0.41 -6.34
C SER A 122 -3.49 1.00 -6.86
N ASP A 123 -2.52 1.92 -6.96
CA ASP A 123 -2.81 3.31 -7.30
C ASP A 123 -3.46 3.48 -8.69
N PRO A 124 -2.92 2.89 -9.79
CA PRO A 124 -3.59 2.93 -11.09
C PRO A 124 -4.91 2.15 -11.11
N ALA A 125 -5.03 1.06 -10.34
CA ALA A 125 -6.30 0.35 -10.21
C ALA A 125 -7.38 1.21 -9.53
N TYR A 126 -7.03 1.97 -8.50
CA TYR A 126 -7.95 2.93 -7.87
C TYR A 126 -8.38 4.03 -8.86
N ALA A 127 -7.45 4.56 -9.64
CA ALA A 127 -7.78 5.57 -10.65
C ALA A 127 -8.79 5.03 -11.69
N VAL A 128 -8.59 3.80 -12.14
CA VAL A 128 -9.54 3.12 -13.05
C VAL A 128 -10.91 2.93 -12.39
N ILE A 129 -10.94 2.48 -11.12
CA ILE A 129 -12.19 2.26 -10.40
C ILE A 129 -12.95 3.57 -10.22
N VAL A 130 -12.27 4.64 -9.79
CA VAL A 130 -12.87 5.97 -9.61
C VAL A 130 -13.43 6.51 -10.91
N ALA A 131 -12.77 6.25 -12.05
CA ALA A 131 -13.21 6.72 -13.37
C ALA A 131 -14.33 5.86 -13.99
N SER A 132 -14.46 4.59 -13.63
CA SER A 132 -15.27 3.61 -14.39
C SER A 132 -16.40 2.95 -13.60
N ALA A 133 -16.29 2.82 -12.27
CA ALA A 133 -17.27 2.13 -11.46
C ALA A 133 -18.46 3.03 -11.10
N LYS A 134 -19.64 2.44 -11.01
CA LYS A 134 -20.85 3.13 -10.51
C LYS A 134 -20.79 3.37 -9.00
N GLU A 135 -20.23 2.41 -8.25
CA GLU A 135 -20.01 2.48 -6.81
C GLU A 135 -18.51 2.32 -6.48
N PRO A 136 -17.64 3.33 -6.79
CA PRO A 136 -16.19 3.19 -6.68
C PRO A 136 -15.72 2.73 -5.30
N ARG A 137 -16.31 3.30 -4.25
CA ARG A 137 -15.99 2.97 -2.87
C ARG A 137 -16.17 1.49 -2.55
N ARG A 138 -17.27 0.90 -3.01
CA ARG A 138 -17.60 -0.52 -2.77
C ARG A 138 -16.62 -1.44 -3.51
N VAL A 139 -16.29 -1.10 -4.75
CA VAL A 139 -15.31 -1.82 -5.55
C VAL A 139 -13.93 -1.76 -4.92
N VAL A 140 -13.48 -0.58 -4.49
CA VAL A 140 -12.21 -0.38 -3.79
C VAL A 140 -12.16 -1.18 -2.49
N THR A 141 -13.22 -1.09 -1.66
CA THR A 141 -13.26 -1.82 -0.38
C THR A 141 -13.16 -3.32 -0.60
N PHE A 142 -13.88 -3.86 -1.58
CA PHE A 142 -13.81 -5.29 -1.93
C PHE A 142 -12.42 -5.67 -2.46
N MET A 143 -11.87 -4.88 -3.38
CA MET A 143 -10.53 -5.12 -3.91
C MET A 143 -9.47 -5.12 -2.82
N THR A 144 -9.51 -4.15 -1.91
CA THR A 144 -8.53 -4.06 -0.80
C THR A 144 -8.73 -5.17 0.22
N PHE A 145 -9.97 -5.64 0.43
CA PHE A 145 -10.26 -6.82 1.24
C PHE A 145 -9.59 -8.07 0.66
N VAL A 146 -9.82 -8.36 -0.62
CA VAL A 146 -9.22 -9.51 -1.31
C VAL A 146 -7.68 -9.42 -1.32
N THR A 147 -7.14 -8.25 -1.65
CA THR A 147 -5.68 -8.02 -1.67
C THR A 147 -5.03 -8.20 -0.29
N GLY A 148 -5.80 -8.00 0.79
CA GLY A 148 -5.33 -8.22 2.16
C GLY A 148 -4.85 -9.65 2.45
N PHE A 149 -5.28 -10.64 1.69
CA PHE A 149 -4.83 -12.02 1.79
C PHE A 149 -3.53 -12.34 1.05
N CYS A 150 -2.96 -11.35 0.35
CA CYS A 150 -1.81 -11.55 -0.52
C CYS A 150 -0.62 -12.20 0.21
N THR A 151 -0.17 -11.64 1.32
CA THR A 151 0.95 -12.18 2.09
C THR A 151 0.66 -13.57 2.64
N SER A 152 -0.57 -13.82 3.12
CA SER A 152 -0.99 -15.11 3.66
C SER A 152 -1.02 -16.22 2.61
N ILE A 153 -1.16 -15.87 1.33
CA ILE A 153 -1.17 -16.83 0.21
C ILE A 153 0.23 -16.94 -0.40
N PHE A 154 0.82 -15.82 -0.79
CA PHE A 154 2.03 -15.84 -1.61
C PHE A 154 3.32 -16.11 -0.83
N VAL A 155 3.39 -15.74 0.46
CA VAL A 155 4.58 -16.03 1.27
C VAL A 155 4.74 -17.55 1.51
N PRO A 156 3.72 -18.30 2.01
CA PRO A 156 3.81 -19.75 2.10
C PRO A 156 3.98 -20.43 0.74
N PHE A 157 3.30 -19.95 -0.28
CA PHE A 157 3.43 -20.50 -1.64
C PHE A 157 4.86 -20.37 -2.16
N ALA A 158 5.50 -19.21 -1.99
CA ALA A 158 6.90 -19.02 -2.38
C ALA A 158 7.84 -19.90 -1.57
N SER A 159 7.62 -20.09 -0.25
CA SER A 159 8.43 -20.97 0.58
C SER A 159 8.36 -22.42 0.09
N VAL A 160 7.16 -22.95 -0.15
CA VAL A 160 6.99 -24.32 -0.69
C VAL A 160 7.68 -24.49 -2.04
N LEU A 161 7.60 -23.47 -2.92
CA LEU A 161 8.29 -23.52 -4.21
C LEU A 161 9.81 -23.53 -4.04
N ILE A 162 10.35 -22.70 -3.13
CA ILE A 162 11.81 -22.67 -2.86
C ILE A 162 12.29 -24.04 -2.36
N ASP A 163 11.54 -24.67 -1.47
CA ASP A 163 11.88 -25.99 -0.94
C ASP A 163 11.82 -27.08 -2.02
N GLY A 164 10.90 -26.96 -2.99
CA GLY A 164 10.69 -27.96 -4.04
C GLY A 164 11.60 -27.83 -5.26
N VAL A 165 11.81 -26.60 -5.76
CA VAL A 165 12.48 -26.34 -7.04
C VAL A 165 13.63 -25.32 -6.94
N GLY A 166 14.01 -24.95 -5.73
CA GLY A 166 15.01 -23.92 -5.47
C GLY A 166 14.47 -22.52 -5.74
N TRP A 167 15.20 -21.49 -5.24
CA TRP A 167 14.72 -20.12 -5.34
C TRP A 167 14.63 -19.59 -6.78
N ARG A 168 15.52 -19.99 -7.66
CA ARG A 168 15.47 -19.60 -9.10
C ARG A 168 14.26 -20.23 -9.79
N GLY A 169 14.00 -21.51 -9.56
CA GLY A 169 12.82 -22.21 -10.07
C GLY A 169 11.51 -21.60 -9.54
N ALA A 170 11.49 -21.26 -8.26
CA ALA A 170 10.35 -20.59 -7.62
C ALA A 170 10.03 -19.23 -8.28
N LEU A 171 11.05 -18.42 -8.60
CA LEU A 171 10.87 -17.16 -9.33
C LEU A 171 10.32 -17.35 -10.74
N LEU A 172 10.74 -18.38 -11.47
CA LEU A 172 10.20 -18.69 -12.79
C LEU A 172 8.73 -19.08 -12.73
N VAL A 173 8.33 -19.87 -11.74
CA VAL A 173 6.91 -20.18 -11.49
C VAL A 173 6.11 -18.91 -11.14
N LEU A 174 6.63 -18.06 -10.26
CA LEU A 174 6.01 -16.80 -9.90
C LEU A 174 5.91 -15.84 -11.10
N ALA A 175 6.89 -15.82 -11.98
CA ALA A 175 6.86 -15.05 -13.23
C ALA A 175 5.73 -15.52 -14.17
N LEU A 176 5.51 -16.83 -14.29
CA LEU A 176 4.36 -17.38 -15.04
C LEU A 176 3.02 -16.99 -14.39
N VAL A 177 2.92 -17.09 -13.06
CA VAL A 177 1.74 -16.63 -12.30
C VAL A 177 1.46 -15.15 -12.55
N GLN A 178 2.51 -14.33 -12.69
CA GLN A 178 2.41 -12.89 -12.94
C GLN A 178 1.84 -12.54 -14.34
N LEU A 179 1.74 -13.50 -15.26
CA LEU A 179 1.05 -13.27 -16.53
C LEU A 179 -0.48 -13.16 -16.37
N VAL A 180 -1.03 -13.82 -15.35
CA VAL A 180 -2.47 -13.88 -15.08
C VAL A 180 -3.06 -12.49 -14.81
N PRO A 181 -2.53 -11.64 -13.91
CA PRO A 181 -3.11 -10.33 -13.63
C PRO A 181 -3.13 -9.41 -14.85
N GLY A 182 -2.13 -9.48 -15.72
CA GLY A 182 -2.13 -8.73 -16.98
C GLY A 182 -3.30 -9.13 -17.89
N ALA A 183 -3.51 -10.44 -18.08
CA ALA A 183 -4.61 -10.97 -18.87
C ALA A 183 -5.98 -10.67 -18.23
N MET A 184 -6.10 -10.83 -16.92
CA MET A 184 -7.34 -10.54 -16.18
C MET A 184 -7.70 -9.06 -16.27
N THR A 185 -6.75 -8.16 -16.09
CA THR A 185 -6.97 -6.70 -16.21
C THR A 185 -7.36 -6.36 -17.64
N TRP A 186 -6.66 -6.90 -18.62
CA TRP A 186 -6.97 -6.71 -20.04
C TRP A 186 -8.39 -7.14 -20.38
N TRP A 187 -8.85 -8.27 -19.84
CA TRP A 187 -10.21 -8.75 -20.02
C TRP A 187 -11.23 -7.92 -19.23
N ALA A 188 -10.96 -7.63 -17.96
CA ALA A 188 -11.89 -6.93 -17.06
C ALA A 188 -12.19 -5.51 -17.55
N LEU A 189 -11.20 -4.85 -18.13
CA LEU A 189 -11.31 -3.48 -18.65
C LEU A 189 -11.72 -3.42 -20.12
N ARG A 190 -12.12 -4.54 -20.74
CA ARG A 190 -12.73 -4.52 -22.09
C ARG A 190 -14.07 -3.78 -22.04
N GLY A 191 -14.19 -2.74 -22.87
CA GLY A 191 -15.41 -1.93 -22.98
C GLY A 191 -15.56 -0.87 -21.89
N THR A 192 -14.64 -0.77 -20.92
CA THR A 192 -14.56 0.44 -20.12
C THR A 192 -13.99 1.54 -21.01
N ARG A 193 -14.70 2.68 -21.07
CA ARG A 193 -14.22 3.84 -21.82
C ARG A 193 -12.92 4.30 -21.20
N GLY A 194 -11.83 4.19 -21.95
CA GLY A 194 -10.51 4.62 -21.50
C GLY A 194 -10.47 6.12 -21.30
N GLY A 195 -9.99 6.56 -20.14
CA GLY A 195 -9.87 7.96 -19.80
C GLY A 195 -11.20 8.65 -19.55
N MET A 196 -11.17 9.84 -19.00
CA MET A 196 -12.36 10.68 -18.86
C MET A 196 -12.68 11.31 -20.23
N GLN A 197 -13.46 10.59 -21.06
CA GLN A 197 -13.94 11.11 -22.35
C GLN A 197 -14.84 12.32 -22.10
N GLY A 198 -14.46 13.46 -22.67
CA GLY A 198 -15.23 14.71 -22.62
C GLY A 198 -14.59 15.81 -21.77
N GLN A 199 -13.44 15.61 -21.16
CA GLN A 199 -12.71 16.69 -20.49
C GLN A 199 -11.61 17.27 -21.39
N PRO A 200 -11.39 18.60 -21.35
CA PRO A 200 -10.29 19.21 -22.10
C PRO A 200 -8.97 18.51 -21.73
N ARG A 201 -8.21 18.09 -22.74
CA ARG A 201 -6.84 17.60 -22.58
C ARG A 201 -5.97 18.76 -22.09
N GLY A 202 -6.01 19.03 -20.77
CA GLY A 202 -5.18 20.06 -20.14
C GLY A 202 -3.88 19.47 -19.65
N ASP A 203 -2.77 20.02 -20.07
CA ASP A 203 -1.41 19.65 -19.62
C ASP A 203 -1.24 19.92 -18.12
N GLY A 204 -1.50 18.91 -17.26
CA GLY A 204 -1.29 18.98 -15.80
C GLY A 204 -2.21 19.96 -15.05
N ALA A 205 -3.23 20.54 -15.70
CA ALA A 205 -4.13 21.51 -15.06
C ALA A 205 -4.85 20.97 -13.80
N PRO A 206 -5.36 19.71 -13.77
CA PRO A 206 -6.00 19.18 -12.57
C PRO A 206 -5.05 19.06 -11.37
N LEU A 207 -3.81 18.61 -11.58
CA LEU A 207 -2.82 18.51 -10.50
C LEU A 207 -2.41 19.91 -10.01
N ARG A 208 -2.12 20.85 -10.91
CA ARG A 208 -1.79 22.22 -10.52
C ARG A 208 -2.90 22.89 -9.73
N ALA A 209 -4.15 22.70 -10.15
CA ALA A 209 -5.31 23.20 -9.42
C ALA A 209 -5.43 22.56 -8.02
N ALA A 210 -5.25 21.24 -7.92
CA ALA A 210 -5.26 20.55 -6.65
C ALA A 210 -4.13 21.05 -5.71
N MET A 211 -2.92 21.27 -6.22
CA MET A 211 -1.76 21.78 -5.44
C MET A 211 -1.99 23.21 -4.91
N GLN A 212 -2.90 23.98 -5.46
CA GLN A 212 -3.29 25.28 -4.92
C GLN A 212 -4.22 25.17 -3.72
N LEU A 213 -4.86 24.01 -3.52
CA LEU A 213 -5.77 23.78 -2.41
C LEU A 213 -5.00 23.39 -1.15
N ARG A 214 -5.37 23.99 -0.01
CA ARG A 214 -4.83 23.58 1.31
C ARG A 214 -5.06 22.10 1.60
N ALA A 215 -6.19 21.56 1.12
CA ALA A 215 -6.56 20.15 1.29
C ALA A 215 -5.53 19.20 0.67
N PHE A 216 -4.89 19.54 -0.46
CA PHE A 216 -3.87 18.72 -1.09
C PHE A 216 -2.63 18.56 -0.17
N TRP A 217 -2.09 19.67 0.34
CA TRP A 217 -0.91 19.64 1.19
C TRP A 217 -1.21 19.01 2.56
N ALA A 218 -2.42 19.20 3.06
CA ALA A 218 -2.89 18.57 4.28
C ALA A 218 -3.02 17.04 4.14
N LEU A 219 -3.52 16.53 3.00
CA LEU A 219 -3.50 15.12 2.66
C LEU A 219 -2.07 14.59 2.45
N ALA A 220 -1.22 15.37 1.78
CA ALA A 220 0.18 15.01 1.60
C ALA A 220 0.89 14.84 2.96
N LEU A 221 0.71 15.78 3.89
CA LEU A 221 1.23 15.67 5.26
C LEU A 221 0.70 14.41 5.96
N CYS A 222 -0.60 14.15 5.88
CA CYS A 222 -1.23 12.97 6.47
C CYS A 222 -0.61 11.66 5.93
N PHE A 223 -0.50 11.53 4.61
CA PHE A 223 0.03 10.30 3.98
C PHE A 223 1.54 10.16 4.13
N CYS A 224 2.30 11.27 4.16
CA CYS A 224 3.71 11.26 4.52
C CYS A 224 3.94 10.75 5.94
N ALA A 225 3.22 11.29 6.91
CA ALA A 225 3.28 10.87 8.30
C ALA A 225 2.87 9.39 8.46
N GLN A 226 1.76 8.99 7.84
CA GLN A 226 1.28 7.61 7.86
C GLN A 226 2.30 6.64 7.25
N SER A 227 2.91 7.00 6.11
CA SER A 227 3.91 6.16 5.44
C SER A 227 5.20 6.04 6.28
N PHE A 228 5.62 7.12 6.92
CA PHE A 228 6.75 7.13 7.86
C PHE A 228 6.50 6.18 9.03
N MET A 229 5.36 6.34 9.72
CA MET A 229 4.99 5.50 10.85
C MET A 229 4.88 4.02 10.45
N SER A 230 4.18 3.72 9.36
CA SER A 230 3.95 2.34 8.93
C SER A 230 5.24 1.62 8.57
N THR A 231 6.14 2.28 7.84
CA THR A 231 7.43 1.68 7.49
C THR A 231 8.36 1.61 8.68
N GLY A 232 8.42 2.67 9.48
CA GLY A 232 9.20 2.68 10.71
C GLY A 232 8.83 1.54 11.65
N LEU A 233 7.54 1.37 11.93
CA LEU A 233 7.04 0.28 12.77
C LEU A 233 7.28 -1.12 12.16
N ALA A 234 7.21 -1.26 10.84
CA ALA A 234 7.50 -2.54 10.20
C ALA A 234 8.91 -3.05 10.50
N PHE A 235 9.88 -2.15 10.69
CA PHE A 235 11.27 -2.50 10.99
C PHE A 235 11.61 -2.47 12.49
N HIS A 236 10.96 -1.59 13.26
CA HIS A 236 11.34 -1.33 14.65
C HIS A 236 10.38 -1.89 15.69
N LEU A 237 9.17 -2.36 15.32
CA LEU A 237 8.22 -2.90 16.30
C LEU A 237 8.74 -4.16 16.99
N LEU A 238 9.34 -5.09 16.24
CA LEU A 238 9.89 -6.33 16.80
C LEU A 238 11.04 -6.04 17.79
N PRO A 239 12.09 -5.27 17.43
CA PRO A 239 13.13 -4.87 18.38
C PRO A 239 12.59 -4.11 19.60
N LEU A 240 11.65 -3.18 19.41
CA LEU A 240 11.02 -2.42 20.49
C LEU A 240 10.33 -3.33 21.52
N LEU A 241 9.56 -4.32 21.07
CA LEU A 241 8.86 -5.23 21.95
C LEU A 241 9.83 -6.19 22.68
N ARG A 242 10.89 -6.63 22.00
CA ARG A 242 11.95 -7.44 22.61
C ARG A 242 12.71 -6.67 23.69
N GLU A 243 13.07 -5.41 23.43
CA GLU A 243 13.75 -4.54 24.40
C GLU A 243 12.91 -4.36 25.68
N ARG A 244 11.59 -4.36 25.56
CA ARG A 244 10.66 -4.30 26.71
C ARG A 244 10.46 -5.63 27.45
N GLY A 245 11.15 -6.69 27.05
CA GLY A 245 11.13 -7.98 27.74
C GLY A 245 9.91 -8.86 27.43
N PHE A 246 9.14 -8.56 26.38
CA PHE A 246 8.04 -9.44 25.98
C PHE A 246 8.56 -10.78 25.43
N SER A 247 7.87 -11.87 25.78
CA SER A 247 8.19 -13.20 25.25
C SER A 247 8.01 -13.25 23.73
N GLU A 248 8.82 -14.05 23.04
CA GLU A 248 8.73 -14.22 21.58
C GLU A 248 7.32 -14.59 21.11
N GLY A 249 6.61 -15.45 21.85
CA GLY A 249 5.24 -15.82 21.54
C GLY A 249 4.27 -14.64 21.60
N ALA A 250 4.39 -13.77 22.60
CA ALA A 250 3.57 -12.57 22.73
C ALA A 250 3.85 -11.56 21.60
N VAL A 251 5.12 -11.36 21.25
CA VAL A 251 5.55 -10.48 20.17
C VAL A 251 5.02 -10.96 18.82
N LEU A 252 5.21 -12.23 18.50
CA LEU A 252 4.73 -12.83 17.25
C LEU A 252 3.20 -12.80 17.16
N PHE A 253 2.50 -13.05 18.27
CA PHE A 253 1.04 -12.96 18.33
C PHE A 253 0.56 -11.54 18.07
N ALA A 254 1.17 -10.53 18.71
CA ALA A 254 0.80 -9.13 18.48
C ALA A 254 1.01 -8.71 17.02
N ILE A 255 2.14 -9.10 16.41
CA ILE A 255 2.42 -8.80 15.00
C ILE A 255 1.44 -9.53 14.07
N ALA A 256 1.17 -10.82 14.33
CA ALA A 256 0.26 -11.62 13.52
C ALA A 256 -1.19 -11.11 13.58
N LEU A 257 -1.62 -10.57 14.72
CA LEU A 257 -2.98 -10.03 14.91
C LEU A 257 -3.24 -8.77 14.08
N HIS A 258 -2.19 -8.03 13.68
CA HIS A 258 -2.33 -6.80 12.88
C HIS A 258 -3.09 -7.03 11.57
N GLY A 259 -2.76 -8.07 10.83
CA GLY A 259 -3.42 -8.42 9.57
C GLY A 259 -4.93 -8.66 9.71
N PRO A 260 -5.37 -9.57 10.59
CA PRO A 260 -6.79 -9.78 10.90
C PRO A 260 -7.54 -8.52 11.31
N CYS A 261 -6.96 -7.65 12.14
CA CYS A 261 -7.58 -6.39 12.53
C CYS A 261 -7.75 -5.44 11.33
N GLN A 262 -6.75 -5.37 10.45
CA GLN A 262 -6.81 -4.56 9.23
C GLN A 262 -7.90 -5.07 8.27
N VAL A 263 -7.97 -6.37 8.05
CA VAL A 263 -8.97 -7.00 7.19
C VAL A 263 -10.36 -6.89 7.81
N GLY A 264 -10.49 -7.11 9.13
CA GLY A 264 -11.73 -6.96 9.87
C GLY A 264 -12.32 -5.55 9.76
N ALA A 265 -11.50 -4.51 9.90
CA ALA A 265 -11.94 -3.13 9.73
C ALA A 265 -12.49 -2.85 8.32
N ARG A 266 -11.85 -3.41 7.28
CA ARG A 266 -12.33 -3.30 5.89
C ARG A 266 -13.64 -4.07 5.69
N ALA A 267 -13.76 -5.26 6.28
CA ALA A 267 -14.98 -6.06 6.22
C ALA A 267 -16.17 -5.34 6.90
N VAL A 268 -15.97 -4.79 8.10
CA VAL A 268 -16.97 -4.00 8.81
C VAL A 268 -17.40 -2.79 7.97
N LEU A 269 -16.45 -2.05 7.40
CA LEU A 269 -16.77 -0.92 6.53
C LEU A 269 -17.49 -1.36 5.26
N HIS A 270 -17.17 -2.52 4.69
CA HIS A 270 -17.83 -3.05 3.50
C HIS A 270 -19.29 -3.41 3.77
N VAL A 271 -19.56 -4.04 4.91
CA VAL A 271 -20.91 -4.51 5.28
C VAL A 271 -21.78 -3.37 5.80
N PHE A 272 -21.27 -2.58 6.76
CA PHE A 272 -22.04 -1.60 7.52
C PHE A 272 -21.82 -0.16 7.07
N GLY A 273 -20.78 0.12 6.29
CA GLY A 273 -20.38 1.48 5.91
C GLY A 273 -21.14 2.07 4.71
N ARG A 274 -22.34 1.55 4.35
CA ARG A 274 -23.17 2.13 3.29
C ARG A 274 -23.58 3.55 3.66
N GLY A 275 -23.18 4.54 2.84
CA GLY A 275 -23.50 5.96 3.10
C GLY A 275 -22.61 6.65 4.13
N ALA A 276 -21.64 5.99 4.76
CA ALA A 276 -20.71 6.67 5.66
C ALA A 276 -19.82 7.66 4.90
N ASP A 277 -19.67 8.86 5.42
CA ASP A 277 -18.81 9.90 4.85
C ASP A 277 -17.33 9.51 4.96
N MET A 278 -16.58 9.56 3.84
CA MET A 278 -15.15 9.28 3.85
C MET A 278 -14.36 10.25 4.71
N ARG A 279 -14.85 11.48 4.88
CA ARG A 279 -14.25 12.46 5.79
C ARG A 279 -14.36 11.99 7.25
N MET A 280 -15.51 11.44 7.65
CA MET A 280 -15.70 10.88 8.99
C MET A 280 -14.84 9.64 9.21
N ILE A 281 -14.83 8.71 8.25
CA ILE A 281 -14.01 7.48 8.33
C ILE A 281 -12.52 7.84 8.43
N GLY A 282 -12.06 8.81 7.64
CA GLY A 282 -10.69 9.27 7.69
C GLY A 282 -10.32 9.95 9.00
N ARG A 283 -11.23 10.72 9.60
CA ARG A 283 -11.03 11.29 10.96
C ARG A 283 -10.88 10.19 12.00
N ILE A 284 -11.75 9.17 11.97
CA ILE A 284 -11.65 8.02 12.88
C ILE A 284 -10.33 7.28 12.67
N ALA A 285 -9.96 6.97 11.42
CA ALA A 285 -8.73 6.29 11.11
C ALA A 285 -7.48 7.06 11.59
N THR A 286 -7.44 8.37 11.32
CA THR A 286 -6.28 9.20 11.67
C THR A 286 -6.19 9.53 13.16
N LEU A 287 -7.30 9.56 13.90
CA LEU A 287 -7.29 9.65 15.37
C LEU A 287 -6.87 8.34 16.03
N ALA A 288 -7.23 7.20 15.44
CA ALA A 288 -6.82 5.90 15.96
C ALA A 288 -5.29 5.68 15.87
N MET A 289 -4.59 6.35 14.94
CA MET A 289 -3.12 6.24 14.81
C MET A 289 -2.37 6.77 16.05
N PRO A 290 -2.52 8.04 16.46
CA PRO A 290 -1.84 8.52 17.65
C PRO A 290 -2.31 7.79 18.90
N ALA A 291 -3.60 7.43 19.03
CA ALA A 291 -4.10 6.65 20.14
C ALA A 291 -3.40 5.28 20.26
N ALA A 292 -3.21 4.59 19.13
CA ALA A 292 -2.46 3.35 19.08
C ALA A 292 -1.01 3.56 19.56
N LEU A 293 -0.34 4.61 19.05
CA LEU A 293 1.06 4.87 19.37
C LEU A 293 1.26 5.34 20.80
N VAL A 294 0.32 6.06 21.37
CA VAL A 294 0.30 6.38 22.81
C VAL A 294 0.14 5.10 23.64
N ALA A 295 -0.76 4.19 23.25
CA ALA A 295 -0.89 2.89 23.90
C ALA A 295 0.43 2.10 23.84
N LEU A 296 1.10 2.10 22.68
CA LEU A 296 2.43 1.49 22.53
C LEU A 296 3.47 2.19 23.43
N ALA A 297 3.50 3.53 23.46
CA ALA A 297 4.46 4.28 24.28
C ALA A 297 4.30 3.99 25.77
N LEU A 298 3.05 3.88 26.25
CA LEU A 298 2.70 3.60 27.63
C LEU A 298 2.75 2.11 28.02
N ALA A 299 3.00 1.21 27.05
CA ALA A 299 2.84 -0.21 27.26
C ALA A 299 3.74 -0.74 28.39
N GLY A 300 5.03 -0.26 28.48
CA GLY A 300 5.98 -0.84 29.42
C GLY A 300 6.06 -2.36 29.24
N ASP A 301 5.74 -3.10 30.29
CA ASP A 301 5.62 -4.56 30.35
C ASP A 301 4.17 -5.09 30.17
N ARG A 302 3.22 -4.20 29.92
CA ARG A 302 1.77 -4.50 29.89
C ARG A 302 1.33 -4.99 28.50
N LEU A 303 1.22 -6.30 28.33
CA LEU A 303 0.81 -6.93 27.07
C LEU A 303 -0.54 -6.39 26.54
N TRP A 304 -1.51 -6.09 27.41
CA TRP A 304 -2.81 -5.61 26.96
C TRP A 304 -2.73 -4.26 26.23
N LEU A 305 -1.78 -3.37 26.58
CA LEU A 305 -1.54 -2.12 25.84
C LEU A 305 -0.90 -2.37 24.47
N VAL A 306 -0.03 -3.36 24.35
CA VAL A 306 0.51 -3.82 23.06
C VAL A 306 -0.62 -4.36 22.17
N LEU A 307 -1.53 -5.15 22.74
CA LEU A 307 -2.69 -5.65 22.00
C LEU A 307 -3.66 -4.52 21.61
N ALA A 308 -3.90 -3.56 22.49
CA ALA A 308 -4.68 -2.37 22.18
C ALA A 308 -4.04 -1.56 21.04
N TYR A 309 -2.71 -1.36 21.08
CA TYR A 309 -1.95 -0.79 19.96
C TYR A 309 -2.21 -1.56 18.66
N THR A 310 -2.04 -2.89 18.69
CA THR A 310 -2.17 -3.71 17.49
C THR A 310 -3.56 -3.62 16.87
N VAL A 311 -4.61 -3.66 17.69
CA VAL A 311 -5.99 -3.54 17.22
C VAL A 311 -6.25 -2.15 16.63
N LEU A 312 -5.93 -1.10 17.36
CA LEU A 312 -6.14 0.28 16.91
C LEU A 312 -5.34 0.60 15.65
N TRP A 313 -4.06 0.18 15.61
CA TRP A 313 -3.18 0.40 14.46
C TRP A 313 -3.64 -0.41 13.24
N GLY A 314 -4.07 -1.66 13.43
CA GLY A 314 -4.65 -2.49 12.38
C GLY A 314 -5.92 -1.89 11.80
N VAL A 315 -6.85 -1.46 12.65
CA VAL A 315 -8.08 -0.78 12.24
C VAL A 315 -7.75 0.51 11.47
N ALA A 316 -6.87 1.35 12.01
CA ALA A 316 -6.47 2.60 11.38
C ALA A 316 -5.89 2.38 9.98
N ASN A 317 -4.98 1.41 9.82
CA ASN A 317 -4.39 1.07 8.52
C ASN A 317 -5.40 0.44 7.55
N GLY A 318 -6.35 -0.35 8.05
CA GLY A 318 -7.46 -0.87 7.25
C GLY A 318 -8.30 0.23 6.63
N LEU A 319 -8.70 1.20 7.45
CA LEU A 319 -9.57 2.31 7.03
C LEU A 319 -8.82 3.34 6.17
N ILE A 320 -7.61 3.76 6.53
CA ILE A 320 -6.87 4.79 5.79
C ILE A 320 -6.55 4.36 4.36
N THR A 321 -6.38 3.08 4.12
CA THR A 321 -6.18 2.55 2.77
C THR A 321 -7.39 2.83 1.87
N ILE A 322 -8.61 2.70 2.41
CA ILE A 322 -9.85 2.98 1.67
C ILE A 322 -10.03 4.48 1.51
N VAL A 323 -9.72 5.27 2.55
CA VAL A 323 -9.76 6.74 2.49
C VAL A 323 -8.80 7.26 1.42
N ARG A 324 -7.59 6.69 1.31
CA ARG A 324 -6.63 7.04 0.26
C ARG A 324 -7.19 6.76 -1.13
N ALA A 325 -7.86 5.63 -1.30
CA ALA A 325 -8.37 5.18 -2.59
C ALA A 325 -9.66 5.88 -3.04
N SER A 326 -10.52 6.30 -2.09
CA SER A 326 -11.84 6.90 -2.40
C SER A 326 -11.98 8.31 -1.84
N GLY A 327 -11.49 8.55 -0.62
CA GLY A 327 -11.65 9.83 0.07
C GLY A 327 -10.87 10.97 -0.59
N VAL A 328 -9.73 10.67 -1.23
CA VAL A 328 -8.99 11.66 -2.02
C VAL A 328 -9.85 12.21 -3.15
N ALA A 329 -10.60 11.34 -3.85
CA ALA A 329 -11.52 11.75 -4.92
C ALA A 329 -12.73 12.55 -4.38
N GLU A 330 -13.21 12.24 -3.17
CA GLU A 330 -14.29 13.01 -2.52
C GLU A 330 -13.83 14.40 -2.03
N ILE A 331 -12.57 14.53 -1.62
CA ILE A 331 -12.01 15.78 -1.07
C ILE A 331 -11.49 16.70 -2.16
N LEU A 332 -10.72 16.17 -3.12
CA LEU A 332 -10.05 16.95 -4.17
C LEU A 332 -10.77 16.89 -5.53
N GLY A 333 -11.84 16.10 -5.61
CA GLY A 333 -12.57 15.84 -6.85
C GLY A 333 -12.01 14.64 -7.64
N PRO A 334 -12.84 14.03 -8.50
CA PRO A 334 -12.47 12.85 -9.29
C PRO A 334 -11.60 13.19 -10.52
N ARG A 335 -11.53 14.48 -10.90
CA ARG A 335 -10.78 14.93 -12.09
C ARG A 335 -9.28 14.85 -11.85
N GLY A 336 -8.55 14.15 -12.73
CA GLY A 336 -7.11 13.98 -12.61
C GLY A 336 -6.70 13.18 -11.35
N PHE A 337 -7.58 12.31 -10.86
CA PHE A 337 -7.34 11.51 -9.65
C PHE A 337 -6.04 10.71 -9.75
N GLY A 338 -5.72 10.14 -10.91
CA GLY A 338 -4.49 9.39 -11.12
C GLY A 338 -3.24 10.24 -10.89
N GLN A 339 -3.18 11.44 -11.46
CA GLN A 339 -2.08 12.38 -11.24
C GLN A 339 -2.00 12.84 -9.78
N ILE A 340 -3.13 13.18 -9.17
CA ILE A 340 -3.22 13.64 -7.78
C ILE A 340 -2.76 12.52 -6.83
N SER A 341 -3.26 11.30 -7.01
CA SER A 341 -2.86 10.13 -6.22
C SER A 341 -1.38 9.81 -6.41
N GLY A 342 -0.88 9.87 -7.65
CA GLY A 342 0.53 9.71 -7.97
C GLY A 342 1.41 10.74 -7.27
N ALA A 343 1.02 12.01 -7.26
CA ALA A 343 1.76 13.07 -6.56
C ALA A 343 1.80 12.87 -5.03
N LEU A 344 0.67 12.44 -4.43
CA LEU A 344 0.61 12.10 -3.01
C LEU A 344 1.49 10.87 -2.69
N THR A 345 1.55 9.88 -3.59
CA THR A 345 2.42 8.71 -3.47
C THR A 345 3.89 9.11 -3.56
N THR A 346 4.24 9.94 -4.52
CA THR A 346 5.61 10.47 -4.68
C THR A 346 6.04 11.28 -3.45
N ALA A 347 5.17 12.14 -2.91
CA ALA A 347 5.45 12.89 -1.70
C ALA A 347 5.72 11.97 -0.49
N ALA A 348 4.93 10.89 -0.35
CA ALA A 348 5.06 9.93 0.74
C ALA A 348 6.28 8.99 0.61
N MET A 349 6.92 8.94 -0.56
CA MET A 349 8.06 8.07 -0.85
C MET A 349 9.26 8.39 0.05
N LEU A 350 9.65 9.65 0.15
CA LEU A 350 10.83 10.06 0.92
C LEU A 350 10.70 9.74 2.43
N PRO A 351 9.61 10.15 3.12
CA PRO A 351 9.40 9.76 4.52
C PRO A 351 9.34 8.24 4.72
N ARG A 352 8.72 7.53 3.79
CA ARG A 352 8.64 6.06 3.82
C ARG A 352 10.02 5.41 3.79
N THR A 353 10.89 5.88 2.90
CA THR A 353 12.24 5.31 2.73
C THR A 353 13.18 5.73 3.85
N ALA A 354 13.04 6.94 4.38
CA ALA A 354 13.87 7.47 5.46
C ALA A 354 13.51 6.88 6.84
N ALA A 355 12.28 6.41 7.04
CA ALA A 355 11.76 6.03 8.35
C ALA A 355 12.64 5.01 9.11
N PRO A 356 13.09 3.89 8.51
CA PRO A 356 13.91 2.93 9.26
C PRO A 356 15.22 3.53 9.76
N LEU A 357 15.89 4.33 8.91
CA LEU A 357 17.15 5.00 9.28
C LEU A 357 16.92 6.04 10.37
N VAL A 358 15.92 6.90 10.22
CA VAL A 358 15.62 7.97 11.18
C VAL A 358 15.30 7.36 12.55
N LEU A 359 14.49 6.29 12.61
CA LEU A 359 14.15 5.65 13.87
C LEU A 359 15.35 4.91 14.50
N ALA A 360 16.23 4.33 13.68
CA ALA A 360 17.48 3.74 14.17
C ALA A 360 18.40 4.80 14.81
N LEU A 361 18.54 5.97 14.16
CA LEU A 361 19.33 7.08 14.71
C LEU A 361 18.72 7.66 16.00
N LEU A 362 17.40 7.77 16.06
CA LEU A 362 16.70 8.21 17.27
C LEU A 362 16.88 7.22 18.43
N TRP A 363 16.79 5.92 18.16
CA TRP A 363 17.06 4.89 19.13
C TRP A 363 18.52 4.96 19.62
N GLN A 364 19.48 5.10 18.70
CA GLN A 364 20.91 5.22 19.05
C GLN A 364 21.20 6.46 19.91
N ALA A 365 20.53 7.58 19.65
CA ALA A 365 20.67 8.80 20.42
C ALA A 365 19.99 8.73 21.81
N GLY A 366 18.86 8.05 21.91
CA GLY A 366 18.09 7.92 23.15
C GLY A 366 18.51 6.73 24.03
N GLY A 367 19.20 5.74 23.47
CA GLY A 367 19.61 4.52 24.18
C GLY A 367 18.51 3.48 24.32
N ASP A 368 17.25 3.84 24.08
CA ASP A 368 16.06 2.96 24.16
C ASP A 368 14.96 3.38 23.20
N TYR A 369 13.90 2.51 23.05
CA TYR A 369 12.74 2.80 22.19
C TYR A 369 11.67 3.69 22.85
N GLY A 370 11.81 4.12 24.09
CA GLY A 370 10.85 4.99 24.76
C GLY A 370 10.62 6.31 24.02
N PRO A 371 11.67 7.13 23.78
CA PRO A 371 11.56 8.37 23.00
C PRO A 371 11.03 8.15 21.58
N VAL A 372 11.45 7.05 20.92
CA VAL A 372 11.00 6.70 19.56
C VAL A 372 9.49 6.52 19.50
N ALA A 373 8.90 5.80 20.47
CA ALA A 373 7.45 5.58 20.52
C ALA A 373 6.66 6.89 20.70
N TRP A 374 7.16 7.83 21.53
CA TRP A 374 6.53 9.14 21.72
C TRP A 374 6.66 10.04 20.50
N ILE A 375 7.81 10.02 19.81
CA ILE A 375 7.99 10.76 18.55
C ILE A 375 7.00 10.23 17.50
N LEU A 376 6.86 8.91 17.37
CA LEU A 376 5.87 8.32 16.47
C LEU A 376 4.44 8.74 16.83
N ALA A 377 4.10 8.81 18.13
CA ALA A 377 2.80 9.32 18.56
C ALA A 377 2.58 10.78 18.13
N GLY A 378 3.61 11.63 18.25
CA GLY A 378 3.59 13.01 17.76
C GLY A 378 3.40 13.08 16.24
N VAL A 379 4.08 12.22 15.47
CA VAL A 379 3.88 12.10 14.01
C VAL A 379 2.45 11.66 13.69
N GLY A 380 1.86 10.78 14.51
CA GLY A 380 0.46 10.39 14.41
C GLY A 380 -0.52 11.55 14.62
N VAL A 381 -0.23 12.45 15.56
CA VAL A 381 -1.00 13.69 15.74
C VAL A 381 -0.91 14.59 14.51
N LEU A 382 0.28 14.72 13.91
CA LEU A 382 0.45 15.48 12.64
C LEU A 382 -0.38 14.88 11.50
N ALA A 383 -0.43 13.54 11.41
CA ALA A 383 -1.28 12.86 10.43
C ALA A 383 -2.76 13.18 10.64
N ALA A 384 -3.23 13.14 11.90
CA ALA A 384 -4.61 13.48 12.25
C ALA A 384 -4.93 14.94 11.93
N LEU A 385 -4.10 15.89 12.36
CA LEU A 385 -4.27 17.31 12.07
C LEU A 385 -4.31 17.58 10.57
N GLY A 386 -3.39 16.96 9.81
CA GLY A 386 -3.38 17.04 8.35
C GLY A 386 -4.72 16.59 7.75
N PHE A 387 -5.22 15.43 8.19
CA PHE A 387 -6.50 14.94 7.67
C PHE A 387 -7.68 15.80 8.08
N PHE A 388 -7.72 16.29 9.32
CA PHE A 388 -8.79 17.18 9.80
C PHE A 388 -8.85 18.47 8.97
N VAL A 389 -7.71 19.06 8.63
CA VAL A 389 -7.65 20.24 7.75
C VAL A 389 -8.14 19.89 6.34
N ALA A 390 -7.73 18.75 5.79
CA ALA A 390 -8.14 18.30 4.46
C ALA A 390 -9.65 18.01 4.37
N ALA A 391 -10.22 17.47 5.45
CA ALA A 391 -11.63 17.08 5.53
C ALA A 391 -12.59 18.24 5.85
N GLN A 392 -12.10 19.47 5.98
CA GLN A 392 -12.99 20.65 6.12
C GLN A 392 -13.76 20.85 4.80
N PRO A 393 -15.06 21.18 4.87
CA PRO A 393 -15.79 21.60 3.67
C PRO A 393 -15.10 22.82 3.07
N ALA A 394 -15.00 22.84 1.74
CA ALA A 394 -14.51 24.03 1.05
C ALA A 394 -15.37 25.22 1.49
N ARG A 395 -14.77 26.25 2.09
CA ARG A 395 -15.48 27.52 2.30
C ARG A 395 -15.78 28.03 0.91
N GLU A 396 -17.07 28.10 0.60
CA GLU A 396 -17.55 28.81 -0.58
C GLU A 396 -16.97 30.24 -0.52
N ARG A 397 -16.10 30.54 -1.49
CA ARG A 397 -15.61 31.90 -1.74
C ARG A 397 -16.39 32.49 -2.90
#